data_673ec1f178e2541f0e37f13bf5cca138
#
_entry.id   673ec1f178e2541f0e37f13bf5cca138
#
_cell.length_a   1.000
_cell.length_b   1.000
_cell.length_c   1.000
_cell.angle_alpha   90.00
_cell.angle_beta   90.00
_cell.angle_gamma   90.00
#
_symmetry.space_group_name_H-M   'P 1'
#
loop_
_entity.id
_entity.type
_entity.pdbx_description
1 polymer ?
#
loop_
_entity_poly.entity_id
_entity_poly.type
_entity_poly.pdbx_seq_one_letter_code
_entity_poly.pdbx_strand_id
1 'polypeptide(L)'
;ARDEERRRSAYSDYLASLEMEFRRERDEQASILAENRVSAAECLRRAEALDPRLMSRSPLEADFMQLRVGTGTLPLEADFRWPERRFTMDKDDLLDLARSLSERPPVLEGAPIALDLMSSWVTGLVGERGRRWGLVRALVAQVATLYGFHDVKVAAVVGQDEREEWEFLFALPHALADGGHTRLIASDEASMRELSGYLARELGSRSGDAAKRQVADYGTYYLVLCANRELVDPSDALARLMDLQGNRGFSLLFMADAVDELPRECLRVLELGSGE
;
A
#
# COMPACT_ATOMS: atom_id res chain seq x y z
N ALA A 1 -22.36 -50.35 14.70
CA ALA A 1 -20.93 -50.28 15.01
C ALA A 1 -20.03 -50.19 13.75
N ARG A 2 -19.98 -51.23 12.88
CA ARG A 2 -19.11 -51.22 11.69
C ARG A 2 -19.45 -50.15 10.65
N ASP A 3 -20.72 -49.82 10.44
CA ASP A 3 -21.13 -48.77 9.49
C ASP A 3 -20.86 -47.36 10.03
N GLU A 4 -20.92 -47.20 11.32
CA GLU A 4 -20.62 -45.97 12.02
C GLU A 4 -19.09 -45.66 11.99
N GLU A 5 -18.31 -46.70 12.21
CA GLU A 5 -16.86 -46.65 12.11
C GLU A 5 -16.38 -46.29 10.69
N ARG A 6 -17.02 -46.84 9.65
CA ARG A 6 -16.76 -46.48 8.24
C ARG A 6 -17.15 -45.06 7.90
N ARG A 7 -18.30 -44.59 8.43
CA ARG A 7 -18.71 -43.17 8.24
C ARG A 7 -17.75 -42.21 8.93
N ARG A 8 -17.32 -42.52 10.15
CA ARG A 8 -16.32 -41.73 10.87
C ARG A 8 -14.98 -41.69 10.12
N SER A 9 -14.49 -42.80 9.62
CA SER A 9 -13.26 -42.87 8.82
C SER A 9 -13.38 -42.03 7.55
N ALA A 10 -14.46 -42.22 6.78
CA ALA A 10 -14.68 -41.46 5.54
C ALA A 10 -14.79 -39.93 5.77
N TYR A 11 -15.41 -39.54 6.90
CA TYR A 11 -15.49 -38.11 7.25
C TYR A 11 -14.17 -37.54 7.75
N SER A 12 -13.39 -38.33 8.50
CA SER A 12 -12.03 -37.96 8.90
C SER A 12 -11.11 -37.80 7.68
N ASP A 13 -11.20 -38.73 6.72
CA ASP A 13 -10.44 -38.65 5.46
C ASP A 13 -10.84 -37.41 4.63
N TYR A 14 -12.15 -37.10 4.62
CA TYR A 14 -12.66 -35.89 3.98
C TYR A 14 -12.12 -34.60 4.65
N LEU A 15 -12.14 -34.52 5.98
CA LEU A 15 -11.59 -33.37 6.72
C LEU A 15 -10.08 -33.22 6.48
N ALA A 16 -9.34 -34.33 6.44
CA ALA A 16 -7.91 -34.31 6.12
C ALA A 16 -7.65 -33.81 4.68
N SER A 17 -8.51 -34.17 3.72
CA SER A 17 -8.42 -33.68 2.36
C SER A 17 -8.70 -32.17 2.27
N LEU A 18 -9.70 -31.68 3.01
CA LEU A 18 -10.00 -30.24 3.12
C LEU A 18 -8.84 -29.46 3.74
N GLU A 19 -8.22 -29.99 4.78
CA GLU A 19 -7.06 -29.35 5.41
C GLU A 19 -5.87 -29.23 4.44
N MET A 20 -5.63 -30.25 3.61
CA MET A 20 -4.61 -30.19 2.56
C MET A 20 -4.97 -29.17 1.48
N GLU A 21 -6.23 -29.06 1.09
CA GLU A 21 -6.71 -28.08 0.12
C GLU A 21 -6.54 -26.66 0.66
N PHE A 22 -6.94 -26.39 1.90
CA PHE A 22 -6.71 -25.08 2.54
C PHE A 22 -5.23 -24.72 2.64
N ARG A 23 -4.37 -25.70 2.92
CA ARG A 23 -2.93 -25.47 2.97
C ARG A 23 -2.39 -25.08 1.59
N ARG A 24 -2.83 -25.76 0.55
CA ARG A 24 -2.44 -25.43 -0.83
C ARG A 24 -2.93 -24.05 -1.23
N GLU A 25 -4.19 -23.71 -1.01
CA GLU A 25 -4.76 -22.39 -1.30
C GLU A 25 -4.02 -21.28 -0.54
N ARG A 26 -3.71 -21.52 0.74
CA ARG A 26 -2.93 -20.58 1.54
C ARG A 26 -1.54 -20.34 0.97
N ASP A 27 -0.82 -21.40 0.59
CA ASP A 27 0.53 -21.31 0.06
C ASP A 27 0.53 -20.61 -1.32
N GLU A 28 -0.48 -20.86 -2.13
CA GLU A 28 -0.68 -20.20 -3.43
C GLU A 28 -0.98 -18.70 -3.26
N GLN A 29 -1.94 -18.33 -2.40
CA GLN A 29 -2.26 -16.93 -2.12
C GLN A 29 -1.07 -16.20 -1.49
N ALA A 30 -0.33 -16.83 -0.59
CA ALA A 30 0.87 -16.25 0.00
C ALA A 30 1.93 -15.96 -1.06
N SER A 31 2.11 -16.86 -2.03
CA SER A 31 3.04 -16.69 -3.16
C SER A 31 2.62 -15.52 -4.06
N ILE A 32 1.35 -15.47 -4.44
CA ILE A 32 0.78 -14.38 -5.27
C ILE A 32 0.95 -13.02 -4.56
N LEU A 33 0.62 -12.95 -3.27
CA LEU A 33 0.77 -11.71 -2.50
C LEU A 33 2.24 -11.29 -2.36
N ALA A 34 3.17 -12.24 -2.19
CA ALA A 34 4.60 -11.94 -2.10
C ALA A 34 5.16 -11.42 -3.43
N GLU A 35 4.67 -11.93 -4.56
CA GLU A 35 5.05 -11.48 -5.90
C GLU A 35 4.50 -10.08 -6.21
N ASN A 36 3.25 -9.82 -5.85
CA ASN A 36 2.58 -8.56 -6.12
C ASN A 36 3.00 -7.45 -5.14
N ARG A 37 3.23 -7.76 -3.87
CA ARG A 37 3.59 -6.81 -2.80
C ARG A 37 5.07 -6.94 -2.45
N VAL A 38 5.90 -6.43 -3.33
CA VAL A 38 7.36 -6.57 -3.28
C VAL A 38 7.93 -5.85 -2.06
N SER A 39 8.87 -6.48 -1.33
CA SER A 39 9.56 -5.84 -0.22
C SER A 39 10.65 -4.87 -0.71
N ALA A 40 11.05 -3.90 0.15
CA ALA A 40 12.16 -3.01 -0.16
C ALA A 40 13.48 -3.76 -0.41
N ALA A 41 13.72 -4.85 0.32
CA ALA A 41 14.90 -5.70 0.11
C ALA A 41 14.89 -6.38 -1.28
N GLU A 42 13.73 -6.86 -1.72
CA GLU A 42 13.58 -7.42 -3.06
C GLU A 42 13.70 -6.34 -4.14
N CYS A 43 13.21 -5.12 -3.89
CA CYS A 43 13.40 -3.98 -4.79
C CYS A 43 14.89 -3.69 -4.99
N LEU A 44 15.66 -3.64 -3.92
CA LEU A 44 17.11 -3.44 -3.98
C LEU A 44 17.79 -4.55 -4.78
N ARG A 45 17.47 -5.80 -4.47
CA ARG A 45 18.01 -6.98 -5.20
C ARG A 45 17.71 -6.92 -6.70
N ARG A 46 16.49 -6.51 -7.09
CA ARG A 46 16.12 -6.33 -8.51
C ARG A 46 16.93 -5.22 -9.16
N ALA A 47 17.12 -4.11 -8.46
CA ALA A 47 17.91 -2.99 -8.97
C ALA A 47 19.39 -3.37 -9.16
N GLU A 48 20.00 -4.05 -8.19
CA GLU A 48 21.39 -4.52 -8.27
C GLU A 48 21.60 -5.55 -9.39
N ALA A 49 20.62 -6.45 -9.59
CA ALA A 49 20.67 -7.46 -10.62
C ALA A 49 20.26 -6.97 -12.02
N LEU A 50 19.81 -5.72 -12.16
CA LEU A 50 19.18 -5.19 -13.38
C LEU A 50 18.09 -6.14 -13.91
N ASP A 51 17.22 -6.60 -12.99
CA ASP A 51 16.16 -7.57 -13.27
C ASP A 51 15.21 -7.05 -14.35
N PRO A 52 14.79 -7.89 -15.33
CA PRO A 52 13.85 -7.47 -16.39
C PRO A 52 12.49 -6.97 -15.88
N ARG A 53 12.13 -7.26 -14.62
CA ARG A 53 10.91 -6.78 -13.96
C ARG A 53 11.02 -5.36 -13.41
N LEU A 54 12.17 -4.68 -13.59
CA LEU A 54 12.29 -3.27 -13.25
C LEU A 54 11.35 -2.44 -14.11
N MET A 55 10.61 -1.53 -13.46
CA MET A 55 9.67 -0.59 -14.12
C MET A 55 8.66 -1.28 -15.04
N SER A 56 8.24 -2.52 -14.68
CA SER A 56 7.34 -3.34 -15.50
C SER A 56 5.87 -3.13 -15.20
N ARG A 57 5.53 -2.43 -14.11
CA ARG A 57 4.13 -2.20 -13.71
C ARG A 57 3.52 -0.99 -14.40
N SER A 58 2.24 -1.13 -14.73
CA SER A 58 1.47 -0.13 -15.45
C SER A 58 0.40 0.53 -14.57
N PRO A 59 0.06 1.82 -14.81
CA PRO A 59 -1.11 2.46 -14.18
C PRO A 59 -2.45 1.80 -14.45
N LEU A 60 -2.52 0.87 -15.42
CA LEU A 60 -3.74 0.12 -15.76
C LEU A 60 -3.97 -1.10 -14.87
N GLU A 61 -3.00 -1.50 -14.07
CA GLU A 61 -3.11 -2.66 -13.19
C GLU A 61 -3.99 -2.35 -11.98
N ALA A 62 -4.78 -3.34 -11.53
CA ALA A 62 -5.72 -3.17 -10.43
C ALA A 62 -5.02 -2.91 -9.07
N ASP A 63 -3.76 -3.28 -8.94
CA ASP A 63 -2.93 -3.06 -7.76
C ASP A 63 -1.97 -1.85 -7.91
N PHE A 64 -2.23 -0.97 -8.89
CA PHE A 64 -1.47 0.25 -9.08
C PHE A 64 -1.42 1.09 -7.80
N MET A 65 -0.22 1.51 -7.40
CA MET A 65 0.06 2.25 -6.17
C MET A 65 -0.37 1.56 -4.87
N GLN A 66 -0.55 0.24 -4.88
CA GLN A 66 -0.59 -0.57 -3.67
C GLN A 66 0.84 -0.91 -3.24
N LEU A 67 1.36 -0.18 -2.27
CA LEU A 67 2.73 -0.31 -1.81
C LEU A 67 2.80 -1.06 -0.47
N ARG A 68 3.72 -2.00 -0.35
CA ARG A 68 3.92 -2.78 0.87
C ARG A 68 4.44 -1.90 2.00
N VAL A 69 3.75 -1.93 3.14
CA VAL A 69 4.11 -1.18 4.36
C VAL A 69 4.62 -2.08 5.49
N GLY A 70 4.42 -3.40 5.37
CA GLY A 70 4.86 -4.34 6.41
C GLY A 70 4.38 -5.76 6.14
N THR A 71 4.33 -6.54 7.22
CA THR A 71 3.74 -7.88 7.25
C THR A 71 2.70 -7.97 8.35
N GLY A 72 1.72 -8.84 8.18
CA GLY A 72 0.65 -9.03 9.16
C GLY A 72 -0.16 -10.28 8.87
N THR A 73 -1.33 -10.36 9.48
CA THR A 73 -2.28 -11.46 9.28
C THR A 73 -3.41 -10.99 8.39
N LEU A 74 -3.67 -11.69 7.30
CA LEU A 74 -4.79 -11.48 6.39
C LEU A 74 -5.76 -12.66 6.43
N PRO A 75 -7.07 -12.46 6.23
CA PRO A 75 -7.98 -13.57 6.01
C PRO A 75 -7.59 -14.30 4.71
N LEU A 76 -7.75 -15.63 4.72
CA LEU A 76 -7.63 -16.43 3.49
C LEU A 76 -8.85 -16.13 2.61
N GLU A 77 -8.61 -15.70 1.38
CA GLU A 77 -9.66 -15.47 0.39
C GLU A 77 -10.05 -16.81 -0.26
N ALA A 78 -11.05 -17.49 0.31
CA ALA A 78 -11.61 -18.71 -0.23
C ALA A 78 -13.12 -18.74 -0.02
N ASP A 79 -13.87 -19.36 -0.94
CA ASP A 79 -15.32 -19.53 -0.86
C ASP A 79 -15.66 -20.70 0.09
N PHE A 80 -15.68 -20.42 1.38
CA PHE A 80 -16.00 -21.40 2.41
C PHE A 80 -17.51 -21.59 2.51
N ARG A 81 -18.00 -22.77 2.12
CA ARG A 81 -19.39 -23.17 2.33
C ARG A 81 -19.50 -24.02 3.60
N TRP A 82 -19.90 -23.35 4.68
CA TRP A 82 -20.11 -24.01 5.95
C TRP A 82 -21.45 -24.78 5.96
N PRO A 83 -21.51 -25.99 6.56
CA PRO A 83 -22.77 -26.72 6.71
C PRO A 83 -23.77 -25.93 7.55
N GLU A 84 -25.03 -25.89 7.12
CA GLU A 84 -26.11 -25.25 7.87
C GLU A 84 -26.24 -25.85 9.29
N ARG A 85 -26.46 -24.97 10.27
CA ARG A 85 -26.71 -25.38 11.66
C ARG A 85 -27.97 -26.23 11.72
N ARG A 86 -27.86 -27.57 11.79
CA ARG A 86 -28.94 -28.44 12.20
C ARG A 86 -28.81 -28.68 13.70
N PHE A 87 -29.91 -28.45 14.42
CA PHE A 87 -30.01 -28.75 15.83
C PHE A 87 -30.07 -30.30 15.97
N THR A 88 -28.98 -30.93 16.39
CA THR A 88 -28.94 -32.34 16.78
C THR A 88 -28.68 -32.41 18.29
N MET A 89 -29.45 -33.23 18.99
CA MET A 89 -29.31 -33.44 20.45
C MET A 89 -28.11 -34.32 20.81
N ASP A 90 -27.52 -35.01 19.84
CA ASP A 90 -26.36 -35.87 20.06
C ASP A 90 -25.07 -35.10 19.85
N LYS A 91 -24.14 -35.22 20.79
CA LYS A 91 -22.76 -34.73 20.65
C LYS A 91 -22.07 -35.53 19.54
N ASP A 92 -21.79 -34.91 18.44
CA ASP A 92 -20.99 -35.46 17.36
C ASP A 92 -19.64 -34.72 17.32
N ASP A 93 -18.59 -35.40 17.80
CA ASP A 93 -17.21 -34.86 17.87
C ASP A 93 -16.70 -34.40 16.50
N LEU A 94 -17.24 -34.95 15.40
CA LEU A 94 -16.89 -34.58 14.04
C LEU A 94 -17.54 -33.25 13.61
N LEU A 95 -18.77 -32.98 14.07
CA LEU A 95 -19.45 -31.71 13.92
C LEU A 95 -18.76 -30.60 14.73
N ASP A 96 -18.23 -30.95 15.90
CA ASP A 96 -17.48 -30.00 16.74
C ASP A 96 -16.16 -29.61 16.09
N LEU A 97 -15.50 -30.51 15.35
CA LEU A 97 -14.29 -30.18 14.57
C LEU A 97 -14.60 -29.24 13.39
N ALA A 98 -15.64 -29.52 12.61
CA ALA A 98 -16.09 -28.63 11.54
C ALA A 98 -16.52 -27.26 12.08
N ARG A 99 -17.13 -27.21 13.26
CA ARG A 99 -17.51 -25.98 13.95
C ARG A 99 -16.29 -25.17 14.40
N SER A 100 -15.26 -25.82 14.94
CA SER A 100 -14.03 -25.17 15.36
C SER A 100 -13.29 -24.51 14.18
N LEU A 101 -13.34 -25.11 13.00
CA LEU A 101 -12.82 -24.52 11.76
C LEU A 101 -13.65 -23.31 11.30
N SER A 102 -14.98 -23.33 11.48
CA SER A 102 -15.86 -22.20 11.14
C SER A 102 -15.72 -20.99 12.07
N GLU A 103 -15.38 -21.24 13.34
CA GLU A 103 -15.16 -20.20 14.35
C GLU A 103 -13.78 -19.54 14.22
N ARG A 104 -12.85 -20.19 13.58
CA ARG A 104 -11.49 -19.69 13.29
C ARG A 104 -11.21 -19.79 11.79
N PRO A 105 -11.70 -18.83 11.00
CA PRO A 105 -11.43 -18.85 9.57
C PRO A 105 -9.92 -18.87 9.32
N PRO A 106 -9.44 -19.67 8.36
CA PRO A 106 -8.02 -19.74 8.07
C PRO A 106 -7.47 -18.38 7.68
N VAL A 107 -6.27 -18.10 8.16
CA VAL A 107 -5.57 -16.83 7.94
C VAL A 107 -4.22 -17.05 7.31
N LEU A 108 -3.73 -16.03 6.63
CA LEU A 108 -2.37 -15.90 6.10
C LEU A 108 -1.53 -15.14 7.11
N GLU A 109 -0.69 -15.84 7.87
CA GLU A 109 0.26 -15.21 8.79
C GLU A 109 1.51 -14.71 8.03
N GLY A 110 2.06 -13.58 8.46
CA GLY A 110 3.24 -12.98 7.82
C GLY A 110 3.00 -12.48 6.38
N ALA A 111 1.73 -12.36 5.99
CA ALA A 111 1.36 -11.86 4.68
C ALA A 111 1.79 -10.38 4.48
N PRO A 112 2.22 -9.99 3.27
CA PRO A 112 2.58 -8.61 3.00
C PRO A 112 1.34 -7.70 3.04
N ILE A 113 1.38 -6.69 3.91
CA ILE A 113 0.34 -5.66 4.02
C ILE A 113 0.69 -4.51 3.10
N ALA A 114 -0.27 -4.10 2.28
CA ALA A 114 -0.11 -2.96 1.38
C ALA A 114 -0.97 -1.77 1.81
N LEU A 115 -0.45 -0.58 1.58
CA LEU A 115 -1.16 0.68 1.60
C LEU A 115 -1.65 0.97 0.18
N ASP A 116 -2.95 1.08 0.01
CA ASP A 116 -3.57 1.52 -1.24
C ASP A 116 -3.63 3.05 -1.26
N LEU A 117 -2.67 3.65 -1.96
CA LEU A 117 -2.57 5.10 -2.12
C LEU A 117 -3.62 5.66 -3.07
N MET A 118 -4.26 4.82 -3.87
CA MET A 118 -5.33 5.24 -4.76
C MET A 118 -6.61 5.56 -3.99
N SER A 119 -7.00 4.69 -3.07
CA SER A 119 -8.17 4.87 -2.22
C SER A 119 -7.90 5.78 -1.02
N SER A 120 -6.64 5.88 -0.59
CA SER A 120 -6.19 6.68 0.57
C SER A 120 -5.18 7.74 0.14
N TRP A 121 -5.60 8.62 -0.78
CA TRP A 121 -4.70 9.60 -1.41
C TRP A 121 -4.20 10.71 -0.46
N VAL A 122 -4.78 10.86 0.71
CA VAL A 122 -4.23 11.67 1.80
C VAL A 122 -4.00 10.72 2.97
N THR A 123 -2.73 10.40 3.23
CA THR A 123 -2.33 9.45 4.27
C THR A 123 -1.37 10.11 5.24
N GLY A 124 -1.58 9.89 6.53
CA GLY A 124 -0.68 10.30 7.61
C GLY A 124 0.21 9.13 8.06
N LEU A 125 1.49 9.40 8.29
CA LEU A 125 2.44 8.52 8.96
C LEU A 125 2.82 9.12 10.30
N VAL A 126 2.56 8.41 11.39
CA VAL A 126 2.85 8.84 12.76
C VAL A 126 3.79 7.87 13.43
N GLY A 127 4.69 8.38 14.23
CA GLY A 127 5.62 7.57 15.03
C GLY A 127 7.02 8.14 15.04
N GLU A 128 7.96 7.38 15.61
CA GLU A 128 9.36 7.77 15.70
C GLU A 128 9.95 8.13 14.33
N ARG A 129 10.72 9.22 14.27
CA ARG A 129 11.34 9.75 13.04
C ARG A 129 12.06 8.67 12.23
N GLY A 130 12.91 7.87 12.87
CA GLY A 130 13.68 6.83 12.16
C GLY A 130 12.80 5.78 11.46
N ARG A 131 11.67 5.42 12.07
CA ARG A 131 10.71 4.46 11.50
C ARG A 131 9.94 5.06 10.34
N ARG A 132 9.47 6.31 10.48
CA ARG A 132 8.81 7.04 9.37
C ARG A 132 9.74 7.13 8.16
N TRP A 133 10.99 7.50 8.38
CA TRP A 133 12.03 7.57 7.35
C TRP A 133 12.28 6.21 6.70
N GLY A 134 12.40 5.16 7.49
CA GLY A 134 12.60 3.80 6.99
C GLY A 134 11.44 3.37 6.09
N LEU A 135 10.18 3.64 6.50
CA LEU A 135 9.01 3.31 5.69
C LEU A 135 8.96 4.15 4.40
N VAL A 136 9.17 5.45 4.47
CA VAL A 136 9.15 6.32 3.29
C VAL A 136 10.22 5.92 2.27
N ARG A 137 11.44 5.62 2.71
CA ARG A 137 12.50 5.08 1.84
C ARG A 137 12.08 3.76 1.19
N ALA A 138 11.44 2.88 1.96
CA ALA A 138 10.91 1.62 1.44
C ALA A 138 9.80 1.82 0.40
N LEU A 139 8.91 2.80 0.59
CA LEU A 139 7.87 3.15 -0.38
C LEU A 139 8.47 3.76 -1.66
N VAL A 140 9.43 4.68 -1.53
CA VAL A 140 10.12 5.28 -2.68
C VAL A 140 10.91 4.22 -3.46
N ALA A 141 11.60 3.31 -2.77
CA ALA A 141 12.30 2.21 -3.42
C ALA A 141 11.34 1.31 -4.23
N GLN A 142 10.15 1.02 -3.70
CA GLN A 142 9.12 0.30 -4.43
C GLN A 142 8.65 1.09 -5.66
N VAL A 143 8.34 2.38 -5.51
CA VAL A 143 7.93 3.24 -6.64
C VAL A 143 9.01 3.23 -7.73
N ALA A 144 10.27 3.49 -7.38
CA ALA A 144 11.37 3.58 -8.32
C ALA A 144 11.70 2.23 -9.02
N THR A 145 11.36 1.10 -8.36
CA THR A 145 11.63 -0.23 -8.89
C THR A 145 10.47 -0.76 -9.74
N LEU A 146 9.24 -0.48 -9.34
CA LEU A 146 8.05 -1.08 -9.95
C LEU A 146 7.49 -0.26 -11.11
N TYR A 147 7.58 1.07 -11.05
CA TYR A 147 6.96 1.98 -12.01
C TYR A 147 7.98 2.78 -12.81
N GLY A 148 7.66 3.07 -14.06
CA GLY A 148 8.43 4.00 -14.88
C GLY A 148 8.35 5.44 -14.37
N PHE A 149 9.43 6.21 -14.51
CA PHE A 149 9.47 7.61 -14.08
C PHE A 149 8.57 8.55 -14.92
N HIS A 150 8.01 8.06 -16.02
CA HIS A 150 6.95 8.73 -16.79
C HIS A 150 5.57 8.43 -16.22
N ASP A 151 5.39 7.25 -15.60
CA ASP A 151 4.12 6.82 -15.02
C ASP A 151 3.92 7.37 -13.61
N VAL A 152 5.00 7.40 -12.81
CA VAL A 152 4.94 7.90 -11.42
C VAL A 152 6.09 8.86 -11.15
N LYS A 153 5.74 10.02 -10.62
CA LYS A 153 6.68 11.01 -10.09
C LYS A 153 6.62 11.06 -8.57
N VAL A 154 7.75 11.37 -7.96
CA VAL A 154 7.87 11.59 -6.52
C VAL A 154 8.22 13.05 -6.28
N ALA A 155 7.36 13.78 -5.59
CA ALA A 155 7.63 15.10 -5.09
C ALA A 155 7.87 15.06 -3.57
N ALA A 156 8.67 15.97 -3.03
CA ALA A 156 8.95 16.02 -1.61
C ALA A 156 9.02 17.46 -1.09
N VAL A 157 8.40 17.69 0.06
CA VAL A 157 8.50 18.93 0.84
C VAL A 157 9.19 18.59 2.16
N VAL A 158 10.44 19.04 2.31
CA VAL A 158 11.34 18.62 3.37
C VAL A 158 11.91 19.83 4.12
N GLY A 159 12.42 19.63 5.33
CA GLY A 159 13.17 20.66 6.04
C GLY A 159 14.53 20.92 5.39
N GLN A 160 15.01 22.15 5.48
CA GLN A 160 16.32 22.51 4.96
C GLN A 160 17.45 21.80 5.70
N ASP A 161 17.27 21.55 6.99
CA ASP A 161 18.15 20.78 7.87
C ASP A 161 18.09 19.26 7.61
N GLU A 162 17.05 18.80 6.92
CA GLU A 162 16.85 17.38 6.57
C GLU A 162 17.33 17.03 5.16
N ARG A 163 17.85 17.98 4.41
CA ARG A 163 18.19 17.81 3.00
C ARG A 163 19.15 16.65 2.72
N GLU A 164 20.11 16.42 3.59
CA GLU A 164 21.08 15.31 3.44
C GLU A 164 20.37 13.93 3.52
N GLU A 165 19.38 13.81 4.38
CA GLU A 165 18.63 12.59 4.54
C GLU A 165 17.74 12.26 3.32
N TRP A 166 17.39 13.29 2.54
CA TRP A 166 16.61 13.19 1.30
C TRP A 166 17.47 13.18 0.03
N GLU A 167 18.80 13.13 0.18
CA GLU A 167 19.73 13.19 -0.96
C GLU A 167 19.47 12.08 -1.99
N PHE A 168 19.01 10.91 -1.54
CA PHE A 168 18.67 9.79 -2.42
C PHE A 168 17.61 10.15 -3.48
N LEU A 169 16.68 11.09 -3.19
CA LEU A 169 15.70 11.54 -4.17
C LEU A 169 16.34 12.35 -5.31
N PHE A 170 17.46 13.03 -5.04
CA PHE A 170 18.16 13.81 -6.08
C PHE A 170 18.79 12.92 -7.16
N ALA A 171 19.03 11.65 -6.87
CA ALA A 171 19.54 10.68 -7.83
C ALA A 171 18.43 10.03 -8.67
N LEU A 172 17.15 10.12 -8.23
CA LEU A 172 16.05 9.43 -8.88
C LEU A 172 15.45 10.25 -10.03
N PRO A 173 15.26 9.66 -11.23
CA PRO A 173 14.57 10.33 -12.33
C PRO A 173 13.07 10.57 -12.02
N HIS A 174 12.48 9.82 -11.08
CA HIS A 174 11.12 10.04 -10.59
C HIS A 174 10.94 11.39 -9.88
N ALA A 175 12.00 11.98 -9.33
CA ALA A 175 11.98 13.31 -8.69
C ALA A 175 12.27 14.47 -9.64
N LEU A 176 12.24 14.22 -10.95
CA LEU A 176 12.38 15.24 -12.00
C LEU A 176 11.05 15.49 -12.68
N ALA A 177 10.70 16.77 -12.88
CA ALA A 177 9.58 17.16 -13.72
C ALA A 177 9.84 16.75 -15.19
N ASP A 178 8.78 16.70 -15.98
CA ASP A 178 8.91 16.46 -17.41
C ASP A 178 9.71 17.61 -18.05
N GLY A 179 10.65 17.24 -18.92
CA GLY A 179 11.65 18.17 -19.45
C GLY A 179 12.99 18.13 -18.73
N GLY A 180 13.09 17.47 -17.56
CA GLY A 180 14.37 17.10 -16.93
C GLY A 180 15.14 18.20 -16.23
N HIS A 181 14.60 19.42 -16.12
CA HIS A 181 15.31 20.56 -15.58
C HIS A 181 14.90 20.96 -14.16
N THR A 182 13.68 20.67 -13.75
CA THR A 182 13.15 21.04 -12.43
C THR A 182 13.07 19.83 -11.52
N ARG A 183 13.67 19.94 -10.34
CA ARG A 183 13.52 18.94 -9.27
C ARG A 183 12.21 19.17 -8.54
N LEU A 184 11.49 18.09 -8.29
CA LEU A 184 10.22 18.11 -7.53
C LEU A 184 10.47 18.03 -6.02
N ILE A 185 11.49 18.75 -5.54
CA ILE A 185 11.91 18.77 -4.13
C ILE A 185 11.94 20.21 -3.65
N ALA A 186 11.16 20.50 -2.62
CA ALA A 186 11.10 21.79 -1.96
C ALA A 186 11.69 21.69 -0.55
N SER A 187 12.64 22.58 -0.21
CA SER A 187 13.26 22.66 1.12
C SER A 187 13.28 24.07 1.70
N ASP A 188 12.80 25.04 0.94
CA ASP A 188 12.67 26.45 1.31
C ASP A 188 11.45 27.07 0.59
N GLU A 189 11.12 28.34 0.94
CA GLU A 189 9.98 29.03 0.36
C GLU A 189 10.09 29.24 -1.16
N ALA A 190 11.29 29.36 -1.71
CA ALA A 190 11.48 29.60 -3.14
C ALA A 190 11.20 28.32 -3.93
N SER A 191 11.82 27.21 -3.54
CA SER A 191 11.59 25.89 -4.13
C SER A 191 10.15 25.41 -3.89
N MET A 192 9.55 25.78 -2.74
CA MET A 192 8.14 25.46 -2.47
C MET A 192 7.18 26.21 -3.40
N ARG A 193 7.45 27.46 -3.74
CA ARG A 193 6.65 28.21 -4.72
C ARG A 193 6.73 27.59 -6.12
N GLU A 194 7.92 27.13 -6.53
CA GLU A 194 8.11 26.44 -7.80
C GLU A 194 7.35 25.12 -7.86
N LEU A 195 7.48 24.30 -6.81
CA LEU A 195 6.78 23.02 -6.69
C LEU A 195 5.26 23.20 -6.66
N SER A 196 4.76 24.16 -5.84
CA SER A 196 3.33 24.50 -5.78
C SER A 196 2.79 24.93 -7.13
N GLY A 197 3.52 25.79 -7.83
CA GLY A 197 3.16 26.25 -9.19
C GLY A 197 3.13 25.08 -10.19
N TYR A 198 4.05 24.15 -10.09
CA TYR A 198 4.08 22.94 -10.91
C TYR A 198 2.86 22.05 -10.62
N LEU A 199 2.63 21.67 -9.36
CA LEU A 199 1.50 20.81 -8.96
C LEU A 199 0.14 21.47 -9.28
N ALA A 200 0.02 22.80 -9.14
CA ALA A 200 -1.20 23.52 -9.50
C ALA A 200 -1.51 23.44 -11.01
N ARG A 201 -0.49 23.54 -11.88
CA ARG A 201 -0.67 23.36 -13.33
C ARG A 201 -1.08 21.95 -13.69
N GLU A 202 -0.42 20.95 -13.08
CA GLU A 202 -0.75 19.54 -13.28
C GLU A 202 -2.19 19.22 -12.83
N LEU A 203 -2.61 19.73 -11.67
CA LEU A 203 -3.99 19.58 -11.20
C LEU A 203 -4.97 20.30 -12.13
N GLY A 204 -4.62 21.49 -12.61
CA GLY A 204 -5.46 22.28 -13.54
C GLY A 204 -5.70 21.55 -14.87
N SER A 205 -4.70 20.84 -15.39
CA SER A 205 -4.83 20.04 -16.62
C SER A 205 -5.78 18.86 -16.48
N ARG A 206 -6.05 18.42 -15.24
CA ARG A 206 -6.93 17.28 -14.87
C ARG A 206 -8.36 17.70 -14.53
N SER A 207 -8.74 18.91 -14.91
CA SER A 207 -10.11 19.42 -14.71
C SER A 207 -11.12 18.60 -15.50
N GLY A 208 -12.21 18.15 -14.84
CA GLY A 208 -13.27 17.35 -15.44
C GLY A 208 -13.95 16.45 -14.40
N ASP A 209 -14.96 15.71 -14.84
CA ASP A 209 -15.75 14.82 -13.99
C ASP A 209 -14.88 13.61 -13.53
N ALA A 210 -14.32 13.71 -12.33
CA ALA A 210 -13.45 12.68 -11.73
C ALA A 210 -14.15 11.30 -11.63
N ALA A 211 -15.48 11.28 -11.54
CA ALA A 211 -16.26 10.04 -11.45
C ALA A 211 -16.24 9.20 -12.74
N LYS A 212 -15.83 9.78 -13.87
CA LYS A 212 -15.83 9.13 -15.18
C LYS A 212 -14.45 8.76 -15.71
N ARG A 213 -13.36 9.16 -15.01
CA ARG A 213 -12.00 8.93 -15.46
C ARG A 213 -11.32 7.90 -14.57
N GLN A 214 -10.58 6.98 -15.19
CA GLN A 214 -9.62 6.13 -14.51
C GLN A 214 -8.32 6.91 -14.29
N VAL A 215 -7.50 6.49 -13.31
CA VAL A 215 -6.23 7.17 -13.01
C VAL A 215 -5.28 7.18 -14.21
N ALA A 216 -5.29 6.11 -15.00
CA ALA A 216 -4.55 6.03 -16.25
C ALA A 216 -4.89 7.15 -17.24
N ASP A 217 -6.10 7.74 -17.17
CA ASP A 217 -6.52 8.84 -18.04
C ASP A 217 -5.85 10.18 -17.67
N TYR A 218 -5.21 10.26 -16.49
CA TYR A 218 -4.52 11.46 -16.04
C TYR A 218 -3.03 11.53 -16.48
N GLY A 219 -2.53 10.46 -17.11
CA GLY A 219 -1.11 10.34 -17.44
C GLY A 219 -0.26 10.08 -16.21
N THR A 220 0.71 10.95 -15.93
CA THR A 220 1.64 10.77 -14.80
C THR A 220 0.95 10.85 -13.44
N TYR A 221 1.24 9.91 -12.54
CA TYR A 221 0.81 9.93 -11.15
C TYR A 221 1.85 10.61 -10.25
N TYR A 222 1.41 11.32 -9.21
CA TYR A 222 2.31 12.03 -8.29
C TYR A 222 2.16 11.50 -6.86
N LEU A 223 3.26 11.00 -6.29
CA LEU A 223 3.40 10.76 -4.86
C LEU A 223 4.10 11.96 -4.23
N VAL A 224 3.39 12.71 -3.39
CA VAL A 224 3.90 13.90 -2.71
C VAL A 224 4.20 13.58 -1.26
N LEU A 225 5.47 13.64 -0.88
CA LEU A 225 5.96 13.41 0.47
C LEU A 225 5.99 14.73 1.24
N CYS A 226 5.20 14.86 2.30
CA CYS A 226 5.03 16.08 3.09
C CYS A 226 5.71 15.90 4.46
N ALA A 227 7.01 16.20 4.56
CA ALA A 227 7.80 16.07 5.78
C ALA A 227 7.91 17.38 6.57
N ASN A 228 7.77 18.54 5.91
CA ASN A 228 7.84 19.84 6.55
C ASN A 228 6.51 20.58 6.48
N ARG A 229 5.82 20.66 7.62
CA ARG A 229 4.50 21.27 7.73
C ARG A 229 4.52 22.78 7.52
N GLU A 230 5.56 23.46 7.96
CA GLU A 230 5.69 24.93 7.83
C GLU A 230 5.68 25.36 6.36
N LEU A 231 6.24 24.55 5.47
CA LEU A 231 6.22 24.79 4.03
C LEU A 231 4.92 24.30 3.37
N VAL A 232 4.30 23.25 3.92
CA VAL A 232 3.06 22.65 3.38
C VAL A 232 1.83 23.50 3.67
N ASP A 233 1.64 23.95 4.92
CA ASP A 233 0.44 24.66 5.37
C ASP A 233 0.12 25.94 4.57
N PRO A 234 1.09 26.75 4.13
CA PRO A 234 0.81 27.92 3.31
C PRO A 234 0.55 27.61 1.83
N SER A 235 0.63 26.36 1.39
CA SER A 235 0.52 26.00 -0.02
C SER A 235 -0.92 25.81 -0.49
N ASP A 236 -1.45 26.76 -1.25
CA ASP A 236 -2.77 26.65 -1.90
C ASP A 236 -2.88 25.42 -2.80
N ALA A 237 -1.81 24.99 -3.46
CA ALA A 237 -1.81 23.83 -4.32
C ALA A 237 -2.03 22.54 -3.52
N LEU A 238 -1.30 22.39 -2.40
CA LEU A 238 -1.45 21.21 -1.52
C LEU A 238 -2.81 21.20 -0.82
N ALA A 239 -3.28 22.36 -0.35
CA ALA A 239 -4.63 22.49 0.21
C ALA A 239 -5.71 22.02 -0.78
N ARG A 240 -5.61 22.45 -2.04
CA ARG A 240 -6.54 21.99 -3.10
C ARG A 240 -6.42 20.48 -3.39
N LEU A 241 -5.23 19.89 -3.29
CA LEU A 241 -5.05 18.46 -3.46
C LEU A 241 -5.66 17.65 -2.31
N MET A 242 -5.61 18.17 -1.09
CA MET A 242 -6.25 17.55 0.09
C MET A 242 -7.79 17.59 -0.02
N ASP A 243 -8.35 18.67 -0.55
CA ASP A 243 -9.80 18.91 -0.67
C ASP A 243 -10.46 18.16 -1.85
N LEU A 244 -9.75 17.33 -2.58
CA LEU A 244 -10.29 16.59 -3.71
C LEU A 244 -11.39 15.61 -3.27
N GLN A 245 -12.47 15.53 -4.04
CA GLN A 245 -13.57 14.56 -3.83
C GLN A 245 -13.26 13.17 -4.42
N GLY A 246 -12.01 12.89 -4.76
CA GLY A 246 -11.53 11.64 -5.34
C GLY A 246 -10.11 11.79 -5.86
N ASN A 247 -9.42 10.68 -6.02
CA ASN A 247 -8.06 10.68 -6.53
C ASN A 247 -8.02 11.18 -7.98
N ARG A 248 -7.18 12.17 -8.24
CA ARG A 248 -6.92 12.73 -9.57
C ARG A 248 -5.49 12.51 -10.03
N GLY A 249 -4.90 11.38 -9.63
CA GLY A 249 -3.52 11.04 -9.95
C GLY A 249 -2.52 11.69 -8.99
N PHE A 250 -2.94 11.96 -7.76
CA PHE A 250 -2.07 12.47 -6.69
C PHE A 250 -2.31 11.69 -5.40
N SER A 251 -1.22 11.40 -4.68
CA SER A 251 -1.27 11.00 -3.27
C SER A 251 -0.34 11.84 -2.44
N LEU A 252 -0.81 12.26 -1.28
CA LEU A 252 -0.06 13.01 -0.29
C LEU A 252 0.22 12.13 0.92
N LEU A 253 1.48 12.05 1.32
CA LEU A 253 1.95 11.29 2.46
C LEU A 253 2.54 12.25 3.49
N PHE A 254 1.78 12.53 4.55
CA PHE A 254 2.17 13.42 5.64
C PHE A 254 2.95 12.67 6.70
N MET A 255 4.00 13.28 7.21
CA MET A 255 4.81 12.74 8.29
C MET A 255 4.71 13.63 9.52
N ALA A 256 4.32 13.03 10.67
CA ALA A 256 4.15 13.74 11.93
C ALA A 256 4.63 12.89 13.12
N ASP A 257 4.96 13.52 14.23
CA ASP A 257 5.33 12.81 15.46
C ASP A 257 4.08 12.31 16.20
N ALA A 258 2.96 13.06 16.10
CA ALA A 258 1.69 12.74 16.73
C ALA A 258 0.50 12.91 15.77
N VAL A 259 -0.60 12.23 16.06
CA VAL A 259 -1.82 12.22 15.22
C VAL A 259 -2.45 13.60 15.10
N ASP A 260 -2.39 14.40 16.16
CA ASP A 260 -2.96 15.76 16.22
C ASP A 260 -2.19 16.78 15.37
N GLU A 261 -1.00 16.43 14.92
CA GLU A 261 -0.20 17.23 13.97
C GLU A 261 -0.59 16.96 12.51
N LEU A 262 -1.35 15.91 12.23
CA LEU A 262 -1.77 15.56 10.86
C LEU A 262 -2.90 16.48 10.36
N PRO A 263 -2.99 16.72 9.04
CA PRO A 263 -4.17 17.33 8.43
C PRO A 263 -5.44 16.51 8.71
N ARG A 264 -6.57 17.20 8.90
CA ARG A 264 -7.88 16.58 9.14
C ARG A 264 -8.40 15.82 7.91
N GLU A 265 -7.89 16.14 6.77
CA GLU A 265 -8.19 15.56 5.46
C GLU A 265 -7.57 14.18 5.27
N CYS A 266 -6.74 13.70 6.22
CA CYS A 266 -6.18 12.35 6.17
C CYS A 266 -7.27 11.29 6.14
N LEU A 267 -7.34 10.55 5.04
CA LEU A 267 -8.27 9.42 4.85
C LEU A 267 -7.80 8.17 5.59
N ARG A 268 -6.51 8.07 5.85
CA ARG A 268 -5.86 6.97 6.56
C ARG A 268 -4.70 7.47 7.39
N VAL A 269 -4.50 6.85 8.54
CA VAL A 269 -3.33 7.08 9.39
C VAL A 269 -2.65 5.74 9.65
N LEU A 270 -1.35 5.70 9.46
CA LEU A 270 -0.48 4.58 9.82
C LEU A 270 0.34 4.98 11.05
N GLU A 271 0.06 4.34 12.16
CA GLU A 271 0.85 4.49 13.38
C GLU A 271 1.96 3.45 13.41
N LEU A 272 3.20 3.94 13.39
CA LEU A 272 4.40 3.13 13.43
C LEU A 272 4.80 2.90 14.88
N GLY A 273 4.17 1.91 15.52
CA GLY A 273 4.38 1.58 16.91
C GLY A 273 5.83 1.23 17.25
N SER A 274 6.21 1.37 18.52
CA SER A 274 7.45 0.80 19.04
C SER A 274 7.27 -0.73 18.98
N GLY A 275 7.82 -1.38 17.95
CA GLY A 275 7.83 -2.84 17.88
C GLY A 275 8.52 -3.41 19.11
N GLU A 276 7.82 -4.31 19.83
CA GLU A 276 8.42 -5.28 20.72
C GLU A 276 9.03 -6.43 19.90
#